data_ccf3df8dd4e457e18ba678a05e7d06ad
#
_entry.id   ccf3df8dd4e457e18ba678a05e7d06ad
#
_cell.length_a   1.000
_cell.length_b   1.000
_cell.length_c   1.000
_cell.angle_alpha   90.00
_cell.angle_beta   90.00
_cell.angle_gamma   90.00
#
_symmetry.space_group_name_H-M   'P 1'
#
loop_
_entity.id
_entity.type
_entity.pdbx_description
1 polymer ?
#
loop_
_entity_poly.entity_id
_entity_poly.type
_entity_poly.pdbx_seq_one_letter_code
_entity_poly.pdbx_strand_id
1 'polypeptide(L)'
;MTGTVTLRELVSMDVAKELAMTGRRFDATEAKTLNLVTRVAEQPELAARTLADAILASSPDAVSATKALFQRTWHAAEDQAFDQESRLQFKLLRGRNQGEAMAANLKKRAPAFRPRQRDY
;
A
#
# COMPACT_ATOMS: atom_id res chain seq x y z
N MET A 1 22.69 3.11 -5.78
CA MET A 1 21.82 2.16 -6.55
C MET A 1 21.16 1.23 -5.55
N THR A 2 19.84 1.08 -5.60
CA THR A 2 19.05 0.28 -4.63
C THR A 2 18.33 -0.91 -5.29
N GLY A 3 18.61 -1.19 -6.57
CA GLY A 3 17.91 -2.19 -7.36
C GLY A 3 17.92 -3.60 -6.77
N THR A 4 19.01 -4.02 -6.15
CA THR A 4 19.12 -5.34 -5.53
C THR A 4 18.17 -5.53 -4.35
N VAL A 5 17.83 -4.46 -3.63
CA VAL A 5 16.87 -4.49 -2.51
C VAL A 5 15.44 -4.42 -3.03
N THR A 6 15.17 -3.53 -3.99
CA THR A 6 13.80 -3.31 -4.49
C THR A 6 13.34 -4.40 -5.46
N LEU A 7 14.22 -4.89 -6.35
CA LEU A 7 13.85 -5.93 -7.33
C LEU A 7 13.56 -7.29 -6.69
N ARG A 8 14.29 -7.67 -5.65
CA ARG A 8 14.07 -8.97 -4.97
C ARG A 8 12.68 -9.14 -4.39
N GLU A 9 11.96 -8.03 -4.15
CA GLU A 9 10.60 -8.03 -3.62
C GLU A 9 9.54 -8.20 -4.74
N LEU A 10 9.95 -8.05 -5.99
CA LEU A 10 9.04 -8.01 -7.13
C LEU A 10 9.21 -9.21 -8.06
N VAL A 11 10.45 -9.64 -8.29
CA VAL A 11 10.80 -10.66 -9.28
C VAL A 11 11.72 -11.73 -8.69
N SER A 12 11.75 -12.91 -9.32
CA SER A 12 12.72 -13.96 -8.98
C SER A 12 14.15 -13.54 -9.28
N MET A 13 15.12 -14.20 -8.63
CA MET A 13 16.54 -13.85 -8.74
C MET A 13 17.07 -13.97 -10.17
N ASP A 14 16.63 -14.95 -10.93
CA ASP A 14 17.04 -15.18 -12.31
C ASP A 14 16.56 -14.07 -13.22
N VAL A 15 15.29 -13.64 -13.09
CA VAL A 15 14.71 -12.50 -13.82
C VAL A 15 15.46 -11.20 -13.46
N ALA A 16 15.71 -10.95 -12.17
CA ALA A 16 16.47 -9.78 -11.75
C ALA A 16 17.88 -9.74 -12.35
N LYS A 17 18.56 -10.90 -12.39
CA LYS A 17 19.89 -11.04 -13.01
C LYS A 17 19.85 -10.84 -14.52
N GLU A 18 18.89 -11.46 -15.22
CA GLU A 18 18.71 -11.28 -16.64
C GLU A 18 18.55 -9.80 -17.00
N LEU A 19 17.60 -9.12 -16.37
CA LEU A 19 17.35 -7.72 -16.65
C LEU A 19 18.55 -6.82 -16.34
N ALA A 20 19.24 -7.08 -15.22
CA ALA A 20 20.40 -6.28 -14.80
C ALA A 20 21.63 -6.53 -15.68
N MET A 21 21.87 -7.77 -16.12
CA MET A 21 23.05 -8.14 -16.93
C MET A 21 22.88 -7.73 -18.40
N THR A 22 21.66 -7.84 -18.93
CA THR A 22 21.39 -7.53 -20.35
C THR A 22 21.10 -6.05 -20.58
N GLY A 23 20.54 -5.35 -19.59
CA GLY A 23 20.06 -3.99 -19.75
C GLY A 23 18.99 -3.87 -20.84
N ARG A 24 18.33 -4.97 -21.22
CA ARG A 24 17.33 -4.97 -22.28
C ARG A 24 16.11 -4.13 -21.92
N ARG A 25 15.48 -3.58 -22.94
CA ARG A 25 14.21 -2.88 -22.78
C ARG A 25 13.06 -3.90 -22.82
N PHE A 26 11.99 -3.60 -22.12
CA PHE A 26 10.73 -4.35 -22.12
C PHE A 26 9.55 -3.39 -22.10
N ASP A 27 8.40 -3.83 -22.57
CA ASP A 27 7.18 -3.03 -22.61
C ASP A 27 6.37 -3.16 -21.30
N ALA A 28 5.24 -2.44 -21.25
CA ALA A 28 4.38 -2.42 -20.08
C ALA A 28 3.70 -3.79 -19.84
N THR A 29 3.41 -4.54 -20.87
CA THR A 29 2.78 -5.87 -20.79
C THR A 29 3.74 -6.87 -20.16
N GLU A 30 4.99 -6.86 -20.62
CA GLU A 30 6.03 -7.68 -20.03
C GLU A 30 6.33 -7.26 -18.58
N ALA A 31 6.40 -5.95 -18.30
CA ALA A 31 6.57 -5.44 -16.94
C ALA A 31 5.47 -5.95 -16.00
N LYS A 32 4.22 -6.04 -16.47
CA LYS A 32 3.11 -6.61 -15.72
C LYS A 32 3.27 -8.11 -15.49
N THR A 33 3.69 -8.85 -16.50
CA THR A 33 3.93 -10.30 -16.41
C THR A 33 5.05 -10.63 -15.44
N LEU A 34 6.08 -9.79 -15.39
CA LEU A 34 7.21 -9.89 -14.47
C LEU A 34 6.93 -9.32 -13.07
N ASN A 35 5.71 -8.86 -12.76
CA ASN A 35 5.33 -8.21 -11.51
C ASN A 35 6.09 -6.91 -11.17
N LEU A 36 6.76 -6.30 -12.14
CA LEU A 36 7.44 -5.01 -11.97
C LEU A 36 6.47 -3.84 -11.80
N VAL A 37 5.25 -3.97 -12.33
CA VAL A 37 4.15 -3.02 -12.18
C VAL A 37 2.86 -3.73 -11.79
N THR A 38 2.07 -3.07 -10.97
CA THR A 38 0.80 -3.61 -10.47
C THR A 38 -0.28 -3.59 -11.54
N ARG A 39 -0.31 -2.55 -12.38
CA ARG A 39 -1.33 -2.35 -13.43
C ARG A 39 -0.71 -1.72 -14.67
N VAL A 40 -1.31 -2.02 -15.81
CA VAL A 40 -1.09 -1.34 -17.08
C VAL A 40 -2.40 -0.68 -17.48
N ALA A 41 -2.34 0.54 -17.98
CA ALA A 41 -3.52 1.29 -18.42
C ALA A 41 -3.15 2.14 -19.64
N GLU A 42 -4.11 2.36 -20.55
CA GLU A 42 -3.94 3.26 -21.69
C GLU A 42 -3.70 4.71 -21.25
N GLN A 43 -4.32 5.10 -20.15
CA GLN A 43 -4.15 6.42 -19.53
C GLN A 43 -3.65 6.25 -18.07
N PRO A 44 -2.35 6.04 -17.87
CA PRO A 44 -1.80 5.68 -16.56
C PRO A 44 -1.97 6.79 -15.52
N GLU A 45 -1.93 8.06 -15.92
CA GLU A 45 -2.17 9.18 -15.00
C GLU A 45 -3.61 9.19 -14.48
N LEU A 46 -4.59 8.97 -15.35
CA LEU A 46 -6.01 8.87 -14.96
C LEU A 46 -6.24 7.69 -14.03
N ALA A 47 -5.66 6.53 -14.35
CA ALA A 47 -5.76 5.35 -13.50
C ALA A 47 -5.12 5.57 -12.11
N ALA A 48 -3.99 6.28 -12.06
CA ALA A 48 -3.35 6.63 -10.79
C ALA A 48 -4.19 7.62 -9.97
N ARG A 49 -4.81 8.63 -10.59
CA ARG A 49 -5.74 9.56 -9.94
C ARG A 49 -6.96 8.83 -9.37
N THR A 50 -7.57 7.95 -10.16
CA THR A 50 -8.70 7.13 -9.72
C THR A 50 -8.35 6.27 -8.49
N LEU A 51 -7.15 5.69 -8.46
CA LEU A 51 -6.67 4.94 -7.29
C LEU A 51 -6.45 5.87 -6.09
N ALA A 52 -5.88 7.05 -6.31
CA ALA A 52 -5.68 8.03 -5.24
C ALA A 52 -7.03 8.48 -4.63
N ASP A 53 -8.04 8.74 -5.46
CA ASP A 53 -9.38 9.11 -5.01
C ASP A 53 -10.02 7.98 -4.17
N ALA A 54 -9.86 6.73 -4.59
CA ALA A 54 -10.33 5.58 -3.82
C ALA A 54 -9.63 5.47 -2.44
N ILE A 55 -8.34 5.78 -2.36
CA ILE A 55 -7.60 5.83 -1.09
C ILE A 55 -8.09 7.01 -0.23
N LEU A 56 -8.31 8.18 -0.83
CA LEU A 56 -8.80 9.37 -0.14
C LEU A 56 -10.22 9.21 0.42
N ALA A 57 -11.02 8.32 -0.16
CA ALA A 57 -12.33 7.96 0.38
C ALA A 57 -12.26 7.13 1.67
N SER A 58 -11.08 6.65 2.05
CA SER A 58 -10.84 5.87 3.27
C SER A 58 -10.38 6.75 4.43
N SER A 59 -10.47 6.23 5.67
CA SER A 59 -9.97 6.94 6.86
C SER A 59 -8.49 7.28 6.73
N PRO A 60 -8.07 8.55 6.85
CA PRO A 60 -6.67 8.95 6.72
C PRO A 60 -5.78 8.32 7.82
N ASP A 61 -6.34 8.06 9.00
CA ASP A 61 -5.63 7.36 10.07
C ASP A 61 -5.41 5.88 9.71
N ALA A 62 -6.43 5.21 9.14
CA ALA A 62 -6.31 3.82 8.71
C ALA A 62 -5.33 3.66 7.55
N VAL A 63 -5.39 4.52 6.54
CA VAL A 63 -4.44 4.52 5.42
C VAL A 63 -3.00 4.69 5.90
N SER A 64 -2.77 5.65 6.81
CA SER A 64 -1.44 5.91 7.37
C SER A 64 -0.93 4.73 8.21
N ALA A 65 -1.78 4.16 9.05
CA ALA A 65 -1.43 3.01 9.88
C ALA A 65 -1.14 1.77 9.04
N THR A 66 -1.96 1.49 8.03
CA THR A 66 -1.75 0.36 7.11
C THR A 66 -0.41 0.49 6.38
N LYS A 67 -0.10 1.68 5.84
CA LYS A 67 1.19 1.92 5.19
C LYS A 67 2.35 1.68 6.16
N ALA A 68 2.28 2.22 7.36
CA ALA A 68 3.32 2.07 8.38
C ALA A 68 3.48 0.61 8.81
N LEU A 69 2.38 -0.13 8.98
CA LEU A 69 2.37 -1.54 9.34
C LEU A 69 3.14 -2.37 8.30
N PHE A 70 2.71 -2.34 7.04
CA PHE A 70 3.37 -3.12 5.99
C PHE A 70 4.85 -2.75 5.81
N GLN A 71 5.20 -1.46 5.85
CA GLN A 71 6.58 -1.04 5.72
C GLN A 71 7.49 -1.52 6.86
N ARG A 72 6.95 -1.67 8.07
CA ARG A 72 7.73 -2.11 9.24
C ARG A 72 7.79 -3.61 9.41
N THR A 73 6.76 -4.32 8.95
CA THR A 73 6.59 -5.74 9.27
C THR A 73 6.80 -6.68 8.09
N TRP A 74 7.05 -6.17 6.86
CA TRP A 74 7.15 -7.01 5.66
C TRP A 74 8.19 -8.11 5.77
N HIS A 75 9.27 -7.87 6.52
CA HIS A 75 10.34 -8.84 6.78
C HIS A 75 10.51 -9.15 8.27
N ALA A 76 9.55 -8.76 9.10
CA ALA A 76 9.59 -9.06 10.52
C ALA A 76 9.21 -10.52 10.79
N ALA A 77 9.60 -11.05 11.95
CA ALA A 77 9.06 -12.31 12.44
C ALA A 77 7.55 -12.20 12.70
N GLU A 78 6.82 -13.29 12.57
CA GLU A 78 5.34 -13.30 12.64
C GLU A 78 4.81 -12.74 13.96
N ASP A 79 5.44 -13.09 15.08
CA ASP A 79 5.08 -12.59 16.41
C ASP A 79 5.23 -11.07 16.53
N GLN A 80 6.30 -10.52 15.96
CA GLN A 80 6.53 -9.08 15.91
C GLN A 80 5.51 -8.38 15.01
N ALA A 81 5.17 -8.99 13.87
CA ALA A 81 4.17 -8.47 12.96
C ALA A 81 2.78 -8.42 13.63
N PHE A 82 2.36 -9.50 14.29
CA PHE A 82 1.09 -9.56 15.02
C PHE A 82 1.03 -8.58 16.19
N ASP A 83 2.12 -8.41 16.94
CA ASP A 83 2.18 -7.41 18.00
C ASP A 83 1.99 -5.98 17.46
N GLN A 84 2.71 -5.63 16.39
CA GLN A 84 2.56 -4.33 15.74
C GLN A 84 1.15 -4.10 15.19
N GLU A 85 0.58 -5.09 14.52
CA GLU A 85 -0.79 -5.03 14.01
C GLU A 85 -1.80 -4.79 15.13
N SER A 86 -1.71 -5.58 16.19
CA SER A 86 -2.58 -5.45 17.36
C SER A 86 -2.51 -4.06 17.99
N ARG A 87 -1.31 -3.53 18.19
CA ARG A 87 -1.10 -2.17 18.73
C ARG A 87 -1.71 -1.10 17.85
N LEU A 88 -1.48 -1.17 16.54
CA LEU A 88 -2.04 -0.21 15.59
C LEU A 88 -3.57 -0.31 15.52
N GLN A 89 -4.12 -1.51 15.53
CA GLN A 89 -5.56 -1.74 15.54
C GLN A 89 -6.23 -1.15 16.78
N PHE A 90 -5.68 -1.39 17.99
CA PHE A 90 -6.19 -0.78 19.20
C PHE A 90 -6.16 0.75 19.14
N LYS A 91 -5.09 1.31 18.58
CA LYS A 91 -4.95 2.76 18.42
C LYS A 91 -6.00 3.33 17.44
N LEU A 92 -6.26 2.64 16.33
CA LEU A 92 -7.26 3.02 15.35
C LEU A 92 -8.69 2.93 15.90
N LEU A 93 -9.04 1.84 16.59
CA LEU A 93 -10.37 1.61 17.15
C LEU A 93 -10.81 2.72 18.11
N ARG A 94 -9.86 3.37 18.80
CA ARG A 94 -10.11 4.52 19.69
C ARG A 94 -10.06 5.87 18.96
N GLY A 95 -9.84 5.86 17.66
CA GLY A 95 -9.72 7.07 16.83
C GLY A 95 -11.07 7.66 16.44
N ARG A 96 -11.14 8.99 16.35
CA ARG A 96 -12.37 9.70 15.94
C ARG A 96 -12.80 9.34 14.50
N ASN A 97 -11.84 9.16 13.60
CA ASN A 97 -12.12 8.78 12.22
C ASN A 97 -12.67 7.35 12.11
N GLN A 98 -12.30 6.45 13.03
CA GLN A 98 -12.92 5.13 13.12
C GLN A 98 -14.38 5.23 13.57
N GLY A 99 -14.68 6.06 14.57
CA GLY A 99 -16.06 6.33 15.00
C GLY A 99 -16.90 6.92 13.87
N GLU A 100 -16.33 7.85 13.10
CA GLU A 100 -17.01 8.41 11.91
C GLU A 100 -17.24 7.35 10.82
N ALA A 101 -16.26 6.50 10.53
CA ALA A 101 -16.40 5.43 9.55
C ALA A 101 -17.55 4.48 9.93
N MET A 102 -17.62 4.06 11.19
CA MET A 102 -18.69 3.21 11.71
C MET A 102 -20.07 3.90 11.62
N ALA A 103 -20.14 5.15 12.05
CA ALA A 103 -21.39 5.92 12.01
C ALA A 103 -21.88 6.16 10.57
N ALA A 104 -20.97 6.48 9.65
CA ALA A 104 -21.28 6.69 8.23
C ALA A 104 -21.79 5.41 7.59
N ASN A 105 -21.12 4.27 7.85
CA ASN A 105 -21.55 2.97 7.34
C ASN A 105 -22.94 2.58 7.86
N LEU A 106 -23.19 2.72 9.15
CA LEU A 106 -24.49 2.43 9.75
C LEU A 106 -25.62 3.30 9.16
N LYS A 107 -25.32 4.58 8.91
CA LYS A 107 -26.25 5.54 8.32
C LYS A 107 -26.28 5.54 6.79
N LYS A 108 -25.52 4.67 6.13
CA LYS A 108 -25.38 4.56 4.66
C LYS A 108 -25.10 5.90 3.98
N ARG A 109 -24.24 6.71 4.56
CA ARG A 109 -23.78 8.01 4.02
C ARG A 109 -22.27 8.03 3.81
N ALA A 110 -21.77 8.97 3.03
CA ALA A 110 -20.34 9.21 2.93
C ALA A 110 -19.77 9.67 4.28
N PRO A 111 -18.58 9.19 4.66
CA PRO A 111 -17.90 9.63 5.87
C PRO A 111 -17.30 11.03 5.70
N ALA A 112 -17.32 11.81 6.80
CA ALA A 112 -16.69 13.13 6.88
C ALA A 112 -15.44 13.03 7.79
N PHE A 113 -14.34 12.55 7.23
CA PHE A 113 -13.12 12.37 7.99
C PHE A 113 -12.46 13.69 8.36
N ARG A 114 -11.88 13.73 9.56
CA ARG A 114 -10.98 14.79 9.98
C ARG A 114 -9.56 14.52 9.47
N PRO A 115 -8.70 15.55 9.36
CA PRO A 115 -7.29 15.34 9.07
C PRO A 115 -6.68 14.30 10.01
N ARG A 116 -5.66 13.59 9.52
CA ARG A 116 -4.91 12.61 10.31
C ARG A 116 -4.47 13.18 11.65
N GLN A 117 -4.76 12.48 12.72
CA GLN A 117 -4.57 13.00 14.08
C GLN A 117 -3.21 12.61 14.69
N ARG A 118 -2.53 11.59 14.17
CA ARG A 118 -1.30 11.03 14.76
C ARG A 118 -0.38 10.47 13.69
N ASP A 119 0.91 10.44 14.01
CA ASP A 119 1.88 9.65 13.27
C ASP A 119 1.80 8.19 13.71
N TYR A 120 1.82 7.29 12.73
CA TYR A 120 1.72 5.85 12.90
C TYR A 120 3.04 5.17 12.62
#